data_652396750330aa576005ecea256d0e8b
#
_entry.id   652396750330aa576005ecea256d0e8b
#
_cell.length_a   1.000
_cell.length_b   1.000
_cell.length_c   1.000
_cell.angle_alpha   90.00
_cell.angle_beta   90.00
_cell.angle_gamma   90.00
#
_symmetry.space_group_name_H-M   'P 1'
#
loop_
_entity.id
_entity.type
_entity.pdbx_description
1 polymer ?
#
loop_
_entity_poly.entity_id
_entity_poly.type
_entity_poly.pdbx_seq_one_letter_code
_entity_poly.pdbx_strand_id
1 'polypeptide(L)'
;MLELTNSLFYLISKTEGGCSGNRKYMIIETALYQDVLEHSSIFRQLPKDKYPNVLRCLNARVVDYPQDASIAALGDSSGCSGILLTGMLEEYLVDENGNQIIINHLRSGDVFGAESVCAGQVASHVYIHTVEKSKILMLDFAALLSEKTFSCSCRMQVTTNLMQEFARQVMFFNSKIRILSQKKLRDKLKI
;
A
#
# COMPACT_ATOMS: atom_id res chain seq x y z
N MET A 1 36.63 12.03 -19.52
CA MET A 1 35.39 11.61 -20.16
C MET A 1 34.77 10.57 -19.22
N LEU A 2 34.01 11.06 -18.24
CA LEU A 2 33.31 10.23 -17.23
C LEU A 2 31.89 10.07 -17.73
N GLU A 3 31.55 8.86 -18.18
CA GLU A 3 30.18 8.48 -18.49
C GLU A 3 29.36 8.53 -17.22
N LEU A 4 28.47 9.50 -17.17
CA LEU A 4 27.39 9.57 -16.18
C LEU A 4 26.42 8.41 -16.50
N THR A 5 26.62 7.29 -15.84
CA THR A 5 25.60 6.24 -15.74
C THR A 5 24.38 6.89 -15.12
N ASN A 6 23.32 6.91 -15.87
CA ASN A 6 21.99 7.42 -15.53
C ASN A 6 21.37 6.55 -14.41
N SER A 7 21.92 6.63 -13.19
CA SER A 7 21.31 6.06 -12.00
C SER A 7 20.21 7.03 -11.58
N LEU A 8 18.96 6.65 -11.83
CA LEU A 8 17.78 7.42 -11.43
C LEU A 8 17.67 7.43 -9.90
N PHE A 9 18.38 8.36 -9.27
CA PHE A 9 18.24 8.68 -7.86
C PHE A 9 17.00 9.55 -7.65
N TYR A 10 16.12 9.12 -6.78
CA TYR A 10 14.96 9.89 -6.41
C TYR A 10 15.00 10.28 -4.93
N LEU A 11 14.87 11.59 -4.63
CA LEU A 11 14.82 12.12 -3.27
C LEU A 11 13.44 11.85 -2.67
N ILE A 12 13.38 10.96 -1.68
CA ILE A 12 12.17 10.66 -0.91
C ILE A 12 12.46 10.86 0.58
N SER A 13 11.48 11.36 1.32
CA SER A 13 11.65 11.63 2.75
C SER A 13 11.63 10.34 3.58
N LYS A 14 12.60 10.19 4.47
CA LYS A 14 12.59 9.17 5.52
C LYS A 14 11.99 9.77 6.79
N THR A 15 11.01 9.09 7.37
CA THR A 15 10.46 9.47 8.67
C THR A 15 10.63 8.32 9.65
N GLU A 16 11.09 8.63 10.85
CA GLU A 16 11.06 7.71 11.97
C GLU A 16 9.72 7.89 12.69
N GLY A 17 8.91 6.83 12.68
CA GLY A 17 7.68 6.71 13.46
C GLY A 17 6.45 7.44 12.89
N GLY A 18 5.45 6.65 12.49
CA GLY A 18 4.09 7.10 12.19
C GLY A 18 3.87 7.86 10.88
N CYS A 19 2.63 7.88 10.42
CA CYS A 19 2.21 8.59 9.19
C CYS A 19 2.40 10.11 9.23
N SER A 20 2.69 10.69 10.42
CA SER A 20 2.78 12.15 10.69
C SER A 20 4.19 12.67 11.02
N GLY A 21 5.25 11.90 10.85
CA GLY A 21 6.61 12.26 11.29
C GLY A 21 7.36 13.28 10.42
N ASN A 22 8.38 13.91 11.02
CA ASN A 22 9.20 14.99 10.47
C ASN A 22 9.93 14.56 9.17
N ARG A 23 9.85 15.36 8.10
CA ARG A 23 10.35 15.02 6.76
C ARG A 23 11.87 15.14 6.66
N LYS A 24 12.56 14.01 6.62
CA LYS A 24 13.96 13.93 6.20
C LYS A 24 13.99 13.30 4.80
N TYR A 25 14.44 14.04 3.79
CA TYR A 25 14.48 13.53 2.41
C TYR A 25 15.56 12.47 2.27
N MET A 26 15.19 11.28 1.81
CA MET A 26 16.11 10.21 1.44
C MET A 26 16.01 9.94 -0.06
N ILE A 27 17.17 9.74 -0.69
CA ILE A 27 17.23 9.27 -2.07
C ILE A 27 16.79 7.80 -2.07
N ILE A 28 15.66 7.48 -2.72
CA ILE A 28 15.36 6.08 -3.00
C ILE A 28 16.12 5.71 -4.27
N GLU A 29 17.02 4.76 -4.12
CA GLU A 29 17.44 3.96 -5.26
C GLU A 29 16.23 3.10 -5.68
N THR A 30 15.44 3.59 -6.62
CA THR A 30 14.31 2.85 -7.19
C THR A 30 14.77 1.48 -7.71
N ALA A 31 16.02 1.35 -8.07
CA ALA A 31 16.66 0.10 -8.44
C ALA A 31 16.56 -0.99 -7.37
N LEU A 32 16.63 -0.63 -6.07
CA LEU A 32 16.56 -1.61 -4.98
C LEU A 32 15.17 -2.28 -4.84
N TYR A 33 14.13 -1.60 -5.30
CA TYR A 33 12.75 -2.07 -5.15
C TYR A 33 12.05 -2.26 -6.49
N GLN A 34 12.79 -2.18 -7.58
CA GLN A 34 12.24 -2.28 -8.93
C GLN A 34 11.43 -3.55 -9.12
N ASP A 35 11.95 -4.69 -8.69
CA ASP A 35 11.26 -5.98 -8.81
C ASP A 35 9.93 -5.99 -8.05
N VAL A 36 9.91 -5.41 -6.85
CA VAL A 36 8.68 -5.30 -6.04
C VAL A 36 7.67 -4.39 -6.72
N LEU A 37 8.11 -3.24 -7.24
CA LEU A 37 7.24 -2.30 -7.93
C LEU A 37 6.67 -2.89 -9.22
N GLU A 38 7.44 -3.68 -9.96
CA GLU A 38 6.97 -4.36 -11.16
C GLU A 38 5.86 -5.39 -10.87
N HIS A 39 5.92 -6.05 -9.72
CA HIS A 39 4.90 -7.00 -9.29
C HIS A 39 3.69 -6.31 -8.66
N SER A 40 3.85 -5.07 -8.18
CA SER A 40 2.74 -4.32 -7.60
C SER A 40 1.70 -3.94 -8.64
N SER A 41 0.44 -4.10 -8.26
CA SER A 41 -0.70 -3.79 -9.12
C SER A 41 -0.71 -2.36 -9.64
N ILE A 42 -0.25 -1.40 -8.83
CA ILE A 42 -0.25 0.04 -9.16
C ILE A 42 0.67 0.38 -10.32
N PHE A 43 1.80 -0.34 -10.47
CA PHE A 43 2.79 -0.10 -11.51
C PHE A 43 2.60 -0.96 -12.76
N ARG A 44 1.55 -1.77 -12.82
CA ARG A 44 1.26 -2.63 -13.96
C ARG A 44 1.15 -1.82 -15.27
N GLN A 45 1.83 -2.32 -16.32
CA GLN A 45 1.87 -1.69 -17.66
C GLN A 45 2.45 -0.28 -17.70
N LEU A 46 3.09 0.17 -16.64
CA LEU A 46 3.85 1.42 -16.64
C LEU A 46 5.28 1.16 -17.13
N PRO A 47 5.82 2.02 -18.01
CA PRO A 47 7.24 1.98 -18.37
C PRO A 47 8.10 2.29 -17.13
N LYS A 48 9.21 1.54 -16.96
CA LYS A 48 10.09 1.67 -15.79
C LYS A 48 10.69 3.07 -15.61
N ASP A 49 10.95 3.76 -16.71
CA ASP A 49 11.43 5.16 -16.73
C ASP A 49 10.42 6.16 -16.14
N LYS A 50 9.16 5.77 -16.00
CA LYS A 50 8.09 6.59 -15.40
C LYS A 50 7.92 6.38 -13.90
N TYR A 51 8.49 5.32 -13.31
CA TYR A 51 8.35 5.03 -11.88
C TYR A 51 8.74 6.21 -10.99
N PRO A 52 9.91 6.88 -11.20
CA PRO A 52 10.28 8.03 -10.38
C PRO A 52 9.27 9.17 -10.43
N ASN A 53 8.67 9.41 -11.59
CA ASN A 53 7.66 10.46 -11.73
C ASN A 53 6.37 10.12 -10.99
N VAL A 54 5.92 8.86 -11.06
CA VAL A 54 4.74 8.38 -10.33
C VAL A 54 4.99 8.46 -8.82
N LEU A 55 6.13 7.97 -8.34
CA LEU A 55 6.50 8.02 -6.94
C LEU A 55 6.54 9.47 -6.40
N ARG A 56 7.07 10.40 -7.19
CA ARG A 56 7.04 11.82 -6.84
C ARG A 56 5.64 12.37 -6.72
N CYS A 57 4.79 12.09 -7.73
CA CYS A 57 3.41 12.57 -7.76
C CYS A 57 2.57 12.01 -6.60
N LEU A 58 2.91 10.81 -6.10
CA LEU A 58 2.28 10.16 -4.95
C LEU A 58 2.98 10.49 -3.62
N ASN A 59 3.85 11.50 -3.57
CA ASN A 59 4.59 11.88 -2.36
C ASN A 59 5.23 10.67 -1.65
N ALA A 60 5.79 9.76 -2.43
CA ALA A 60 6.30 8.48 -1.95
C ALA A 60 7.39 8.65 -0.89
N ARG A 61 7.35 7.83 0.16
CA ARG A 61 8.38 7.76 1.20
C ARG A 61 8.54 6.33 1.69
N VAL A 62 9.76 5.91 2.00
CA VAL A 62 10.03 4.62 2.61
C VAL A 62 10.09 4.76 4.12
N VAL A 63 9.41 3.87 4.83
CA VAL A 63 9.38 3.81 6.30
C VAL A 63 9.72 2.39 6.73
N ASP A 64 10.64 2.29 7.69
CA ASP A 64 10.98 1.03 8.36
C ASP A 64 10.13 0.88 9.61
N TYR A 65 9.53 -0.29 9.77
CA TYR A 65 8.76 -0.65 10.95
C TYR A 65 9.37 -1.89 11.63
N PRO A 66 9.52 -1.87 12.97
CA PRO A 66 9.88 -3.08 13.70
C PRO A 66 8.74 -4.10 13.62
N GLN A 67 8.99 -5.31 14.09
CA GLN A 67 7.94 -6.31 14.33
C GLN A 67 6.93 -5.79 15.35
N ASP A 68 5.67 -6.20 15.24
CA ASP A 68 4.54 -5.84 16.11
C ASP A 68 4.23 -4.33 16.16
N ALA A 69 4.65 -3.57 15.17
CA ALA A 69 4.33 -2.15 15.07
C ALA A 69 2.92 -1.93 14.49
N SER A 70 2.14 -1.05 15.12
CA SER A 70 0.88 -0.60 14.57
C SER A 70 1.13 0.40 13.44
N ILE A 71 0.54 0.14 12.26
CA ILE A 71 0.58 1.03 11.09
C ILE A 71 -0.69 1.87 11.03
N ALA A 72 -1.84 1.24 11.27
CA ALA A 72 -3.14 1.90 11.32
C ALA A 72 -4.01 1.24 12.39
N ALA A 73 -4.76 2.05 13.13
CA ALA A 73 -5.79 1.59 14.05
C ALA A 73 -7.17 2.03 13.57
N LEU A 74 -8.21 1.30 13.99
CA LEU A 74 -9.59 1.64 13.67
C LEU A 74 -9.89 3.06 14.14
N GLY A 75 -10.39 3.89 13.24
CA GLY A 75 -10.70 5.29 13.53
C GLY A 75 -9.52 6.25 13.39
N ASP A 76 -8.29 5.76 13.15
CA ASP A 76 -7.14 6.61 12.88
C ASP A 76 -7.35 7.46 11.64
N SER A 77 -7.21 8.78 11.79
CA SER A 77 -7.31 9.75 10.70
C SER A 77 -6.00 9.92 9.91
N SER A 78 -5.05 9.04 10.10
CA SER A 78 -3.70 9.17 9.53
C SER A 78 -3.62 8.95 8.02
N GLY A 79 -4.68 8.40 7.41
CA GLY A 79 -4.70 8.14 5.96
C GLY A 79 -3.54 7.28 5.48
N CYS A 80 -3.09 6.31 6.30
CA CYS A 80 -1.97 5.45 5.97
C CYS A 80 -2.28 4.56 4.78
N SER A 81 -1.55 4.76 3.69
CA SER A 81 -1.67 3.94 2.49
C SER A 81 -0.31 3.74 1.83
N GLY A 82 -0.13 2.61 1.14
CA GLY A 82 1.16 2.32 0.53
C GLY A 82 1.28 0.93 -0.10
N ILE A 83 2.54 0.55 -0.35
CA ILE A 83 2.93 -0.76 -0.87
C ILE A 83 3.93 -1.37 0.12
N LEU A 84 3.71 -2.64 0.48
CA LEU A 84 4.68 -3.38 1.27
C LEU A 84 5.89 -3.73 0.40
N LEU A 85 7.08 -3.26 0.79
CA LEU A 85 8.32 -3.56 0.09
C LEU A 85 8.95 -4.88 0.57
N THR A 86 9.04 -5.05 1.89
CA THR A 86 9.55 -6.28 2.52
C THR A 86 8.84 -6.53 3.83
N GLY A 87 8.79 -7.78 4.27
CA GLY A 87 8.11 -8.19 5.50
C GLY A 87 6.71 -8.71 5.26
N MET A 88 5.89 -8.70 6.30
CA MET A 88 4.50 -9.15 6.29
C MET A 88 3.65 -8.25 7.18
N LEU A 89 2.46 -7.87 6.67
CA LEU A 89 1.45 -7.15 7.45
C LEU A 89 0.21 -8.01 7.60
N GLU A 90 -0.50 -7.81 8.71
CA GLU A 90 -1.84 -8.34 8.92
C GLU A 90 -2.85 -7.20 9.01
N GLU A 91 -3.96 -7.38 8.29
CA GLU A 91 -5.18 -6.59 8.43
C GLU A 91 -6.18 -7.39 9.24
N TYR A 92 -6.69 -6.80 10.32
CA TYR A 92 -7.64 -7.47 11.21
C TYR A 92 -8.71 -6.52 11.73
N LEU A 93 -9.82 -7.13 12.15
CA LEU A 93 -10.89 -6.49 12.91
C LEU A 93 -10.86 -7.03 14.34
N VAL A 94 -11.49 -6.29 15.25
CA VAL A 94 -11.71 -6.73 16.63
C VAL A 94 -13.20 -6.92 16.82
N ASP A 95 -13.61 -8.09 17.29
CA ASP A 95 -15.02 -8.39 17.60
C ASP A 95 -15.45 -7.76 18.94
N GLU A 96 -16.72 -7.88 19.28
CA GLU A 96 -17.31 -7.35 20.53
C GLU A 96 -16.67 -7.95 21.80
N ASN A 97 -16.03 -9.10 21.70
CA ASN A 97 -15.36 -9.78 22.81
C ASN A 97 -13.85 -9.45 22.89
N GLY A 98 -13.35 -8.63 21.98
CA GLY A 98 -11.93 -8.27 21.90
C GLY A 98 -11.07 -9.26 21.11
N ASN A 99 -11.66 -10.28 20.44
CA ASN A 99 -10.88 -11.22 19.63
C ASN A 99 -10.51 -10.59 18.29
N GLN A 100 -9.29 -10.86 17.85
CA GLN A 100 -8.81 -10.44 16.55
C GLN A 100 -9.31 -11.39 15.46
N ILE A 101 -9.89 -10.83 14.41
CA ILE A 101 -10.35 -11.54 13.22
C ILE A 101 -9.46 -11.10 12.05
N ILE A 102 -8.49 -11.92 11.67
CA ILE A 102 -7.59 -11.64 10.57
C ILE A 102 -8.38 -11.69 9.24
N ILE A 103 -8.42 -10.55 8.56
CA ILE A 103 -9.12 -10.43 7.28
C ILE A 103 -8.18 -10.60 6.09
N ASN A 104 -6.91 -10.22 6.23
CA ASN A 104 -5.94 -10.32 5.16
C ASN A 104 -4.50 -10.43 5.68
N HIS A 105 -3.61 -11.03 4.87
CA HIS A 105 -2.17 -10.99 5.03
C HIS A 105 -1.58 -10.32 3.80
N LEU A 106 -0.86 -9.23 4.00
CA LEU A 106 -0.21 -8.50 2.92
C LEU A 106 1.25 -8.92 2.80
N ARG A 107 1.67 -9.11 1.56
CA ARG A 107 3.02 -9.51 1.17
C ARG A 107 3.69 -8.46 0.31
N SER A 108 4.98 -8.63 0.06
CA SER A 108 5.74 -7.73 -0.81
C SER A 108 5.03 -7.52 -2.16
N GLY A 109 4.84 -6.25 -2.51
CA GLY A 109 4.10 -5.80 -3.70
C GLY A 109 2.63 -5.49 -3.47
N ASP A 110 2.03 -5.93 -2.35
CA ASP A 110 0.62 -5.67 -2.05
C ASP A 110 0.39 -4.21 -1.65
N VAL A 111 -0.78 -3.70 -2.06
CA VAL A 111 -1.26 -2.34 -1.80
C VAL A 111 -2.24 -2.38 -0.64
N PHE A 112 -2.17 -1.39 0.25
CA PHE A 112 -3.08 -1.26 1.39
C PHE A 112 -3.51 0.19 1.61
N GLY A 113 -4.65 0.38 2.27
CA GLY A 113 -5.17 1.66 2.75
C GLY A 113 -5.62 2.63 1.66
N ALA A 114 -5.45 2.28 0.38
CA ALA A 114 -5.83 3.14 -0.74
C ALA A 114 -7.35 3.32 -0.84
N GLU A 115 -8.13 2.32 -0.44
CA GLU A 115 -9.60 2.31 -0.46
C GLU A 115 -10.17 3.40 0.44
N SER A 116 -9.69 3.51 1.67
CA SER A 116 -10.15 4.52 2.64
C SER A 116 -9.84 5.94 2.16
N VAL A 117 -8.61 6.15 1.66
CA VAL A 117 -8.16 7.45 1.14
C VAL A 117 -8.96 7.86 -0.08
N CYS A 118 -9.19 6.95 -1.04
CA CYS A 118 -9.93 7.24 -2.27
C CYS A 118 -11.43 7.40 -2.02
N ALA A 119 -11.99 6.77 -0.98
CA ALA A 119 -13.38 6.98 -0.56
C ALA A 119 -13.60 8.34 0.13
N GLY A 120 -12.55 9.14 0.31
CA GLY A 120 -12.63 10.40 1.04
C GLY A 120 -12.84 10.20 2.55
N GLN A 121 -12.59 9.01 3.05
CA GLN A 121 -12.73 8.70 4.46
C GLN A 121 -11.42 8.99 5.18
N VAL A 122 -11.53 9.69 6.28
CA VAL A 122 -10.36 10.09 7.06
C VAL A 122 -9.94 8.99 8.03
N ALA A 123 -10.86 8.08 8.36
CA ALA A 123 -10.65 7.05 9.38
C ALA A 123 -10.39 5.66 8.78
N SER A 124 -9.41 4.95 9.32
CA SER A 124 -9.17 3.54 8.99
C SER A 124 -10.33 2.66 9.44
N HIS A 125 -10.72 1.71 8.60
CA HIS A 125 -11.77 0.72 8.89
C HIS A 125 -11.23 -0.58 9.46
N VAL A 126 -9.93 -0.75 9.46
CA VAL A 126 -9.23 -1.96 9.89
C VAL A 126 -8.03 -1.57 10.74
N TYR A 127 -7.58 -2.52 11.55
CA TYR A 127 -6.25 -2.45 12.15
C TYR A 127 -5.24 -3.05 11.17
N ILE A 128 -4.06 -2.44 11.09
CA ILE A 128 -2.93 -2.97 10.31
C ILE A 128 -1.69 -2.97 11.21
N HIS A 129 -1.06 -4.12 11.34
CA HIS A 129 0.21 -4.23 12.07
C HIS A 129 1.23 -5.07 11.32
N THR A 130 2.50 -4.94 11.71
CA THR A 130 3.60 -5.73 11.18
C THR A 130 3.72 -7.05 11.92
N VAL A 131 3.73 -8.16 11.17
CA VAL A 131 3.99 -9.51 11.72
C VAL A 131 5.49 -9.73 11.94
N GLU A 132 6.30 -9.09 11.11
CA GLU A 132 7.76 -9.12 11.18
C GLU A 132 8.32 -7.75 10.80
N LYS A 133 9.63 -7.54 11.00
CA LYS A 133 10.27 -6.29 10.56
C LYS A 133 9.96 -6.01 9.11
N SER A 134 9.34 -4.87 8.85
CA SER A 134 8.76 -4.54 7.55
C SER A 134 9.28 -3.21 7.03
N LYS A 135 9.34 -3.10 5.72
CA LYS A 135 9.65 -1.86 5.03
C LYS A 135 8.50 -1.52 4.09
N ILE A 136 8.01 -0.30 4.20
CA ILE A 136 6.80 0.16 3.50
C ILE A 136 7.12 1.37 2.65
N LEU A 137 6.64 1.36 1.42
CA LEU A 137 6.57 2.53 0.55
C LEU A 137 5.21 3.20 0.78
N MET A 138 5.21 4.23 1.63
CA MET A 138 4.02 5.04 1.87
C MET A 138 3.71 5.91 0.65
N LEU A 139 2.46 5.94 0.23
CA LEU A 139 1.98 6.65 -0.96
C LEU A 139 0.74 7.48 -0.62
N ASP A 140 0.67 8.69 -1.15
CA ASP A 140 -0.50 9.57 -1.03
C ASP A 140 -1.43 9.34 -2.23
N PHE A 141 -2.36 8.39 -2.10
CA PHE A 141 -3.33 8.12 -3.16
C PHE A 141 -4.38 9.24 -3.32
N ALA A 142 -4.57 10.12 -2.32
CA ALA A 142 -5.44 11.28 -2.48
C ALA A 142 -4.93 12.23 -3.57
N ALA A 143 -3.63 12.25 -3.82
CA ALA A 143 -3.04 13.03 -4.90
C ALA A 143 -3.60 12.66 -6.28
N LEU A 144 -4.01 11.39 -6.50
CA LEU A 144 -4.63 10.96 -7.75
C LEU A 144 -5.98 11.65 -8.03
N LEU A 145 -6.69 12.03 -6.98
CA LEU A 145 -8.00 12.68 -7.07
C LEU A 145 -7.88 14.18 -7.34
N SER A 146 -6.69 14.76 -7.15
CA SER A 146 -6.42 16.19 -7.34
C SER A 146 -5.77 16.46 -8.70
N GLU A 147 -6.43 17.25 -9.54
CA GLU A 147 -5.86 17.66 -10.84
C GLU A 147 -4.61 18.54 -10.71
N LYS A 148 -4.50 19.30 -9.62
CA LYS A 148 -3.39 20.23 -9.37
C LYS A 148 -2.11 19.53 -8.92
N THR A 149 -2.24 18.40 -8.24
CA THR A 149 -1.12 17.70 -7.59
C THR A 149 -0.51 16.63 -8.49
N PHE A 150 -1.31 15.98 -9.32
CA PHE A 150 -0.87 14.88 -10.17
C PHE A 150 -0.81 15.31 -11.64
N SER A 151 0.31 15.93 -12.03
CA SER A 151 0.57 16.39 -13.42
C SER A 151 1.29 15.34 -14.28
N CYS A 152 1.44 14.12 -13.80
CA CYS A 152 2.15 13.04 -14.51
C CYS A 152 1.29 12.48 -15.66
N SER A 153 1.91 12.25 -16.83
CA SER A 153 1.28 11.60 -17.99
C SER A 153 0.75 10.19 -17.69
N CYS A 154 1.22 9.57 -16.61
CA CYS A 154 0.82 8.22 -16.18
C CYS A 154 -0.41 8.21 -15.26
N ARG A 155 -1.02 9.35 -14.95
CA ARG A 155 -2.17 9.45 -14.02
C ARG A 155 -3.28 8.49 -14.38
N MET A 156 -3.71 8.48 -15.64
CA MET A 156 -4.79 7.62 -16.11
C MET A 156 -4.45 6.14 -15.89
N GLN A 157 -3.23 5.72 -16.23
CA GLN A 157 -2.82 4.33 -16.05
C GLN A 157 -2.77 3.93 -14.57
N VAL A 158 -2.21 4.77 -13.71
CA VAL A 158 -2.16 4.51 -12.25
C VAL A 158 -3.57 4.44 -11.67
N THR A 159 -4.46 5.35 -12.06
CA THR A 159 -5.86 5.34 -11.62
C THR A 159 -6.59 4.08 -12.09
N THR A 160 -6.40 3.68 -13.35
CA THR A 160 -6.97 2.44 -13.88
C THR A 160 -6.47 1.22 -13.12
N ASN A 161 -5.17 1.16 -12.84
CA ASN A 161 -4.56 0.08 -12.07
C ASN A 161 -5.15 0.01 -10.64
N LEU A 162 -5.34 1.15 -10.00
CA LEU A 162 -5.94 1.24 -8.67
C LEU A 162 -7.41 0.77 -8.68
N MET A 163 -8.21 1.18 -9.68
CA MET A 163 -9.59 0.68 -9.84
C MET A 163 -9.63 -0.84 -10.02
N GLN A 164 -8.71 -1.40 -10.82
CA GLN A 164 -8.60 -2.85 -10.99
C GLN A 164 -8.19 -3.55 -9.69
N GLU A 165 -7.35 -2.91 -8.87
CA GLU A 165 -6.98 -3.41 -7.55
C GLU A 165 -8.21 -3.46 -6.63
N PHE A 166 -8.98 -2.40 -6.53
CA PHE A 166 -10.22 -2.39 -5.75
C PHE A 166 -11.22 -3.47 -6.22
N ALA A 167 -11.37 -3.63 -7.52
CA ALA A 167 -12.22 -4.69 -8.06
C ALA A 167 -11.74 -6.09 -7.62
N ARG A 168 -10.43 -6.35 -7.65
CA ARG A 168 -9.85 -7.61 -7.17
C ARG A 168 -10.09 -7.84 -5.67
N GLN A 169 -9.90 -6.80 -4.85
CA GLN A 169 -10.14 -6.86 -3.41
C GLN A 169 -11.62 -7.16 -3.12
N VAL A 170 -12.56 -6.52 -3.81
CA VAL A 170 -14.00 -6.81 -3.68
C VAL A 170 -14.30 -8.29 -4.03
N MET A 171 -13.75 -8.80 -5.12
CA MET A 171 -13.92 -10.20 -5.52
C MET A 171 -13.34 -11.17 -4.48
N PHE A 172 -12.18 -10.85 -3.94
CA PHE A 172 -11.52 -11.63 -2.90
C PHE A 172 -12.36 -11.68 -1.62
N PHE A 173 -12.84 -10.53 -1.12
CA PHE A 173 -13.67 -10.49 0.09
C PHE A 173 -15.02 -11.15 -0.13
N ASN A 174 -15.66 -11.00 -1.29
CA ASN A 174 -16.88 -11.72 -1.63
C ASN A 174 -16.68 -13.26 -1.59
N SER A 175 -15.54 -13.73 -2.07
CA SER A 175 -15.18 -15.14 -2.01
C SER A 175 -14.99 -15.62 -0.57
N LYS A 176 -14.30 -14.83 0.27
CA LYS A 176 -14.16 -15.11 1.71
C LYS A 176 -15.52 -15.17 2.41
N ILE A 177 -16.39 -14.19 2.18
CA ILE A 177 -17.73 -14.16 2.78
C ILE A 177 -18.51 -15.41 2.37
N ARG A 178 -18.46 -15.81 1.09
CA ARG A 178 -19.11 -17.03 0.61
C ARG A 178 -18.61 -18.27 1.33
N ILE A 179 -17.31 -18.42 1.55
CA ILE A 179 -16.72 -19.54 2.29
C ILE A 179 -17.17 -19.52 3.76
N LEU A 180 -17.10 -18.36 4.40
CA LEU A 180 -17.44 -18.21 5.82
C LEU A 180 -18.95 -18.44 6.08
N SER A 181 -19.81 -18.10 5.13
CA SER A 181 -21.26 -18.29 5.23
C SER A 181 -21.73 -19.74 5.11
N GLN A 182 -20.87 -20.67 4.68
CA GLN A 182 -21.23 -22.09 4.63
C GLN A 182 -21.44 -22.66 6.03
N LYS A 183 -22.60 -23.28 6.23
CA LYS A 183 -23.01 -23.84 7.54
C LYS A 183 -22.21 -25.06 7.96
N LYS A 184 -21.73 -25.88 7.00
CA LYS A 184 -21.00 -27.13 7.26
C LYS A 184 -19.52 -26.95 6.88
N LEU A 185 -18.63 -27.46 7.73
CA LEU A 185 -17.19 -27.45 7.47
C LEU A 185 -16.83 -28.14 6.15
N ARG A 186 -17.51 -29.24 5.82
CA ARG A 186 -17.33 -30.01 4.59
C ARG A 186 -17.65 -29.19 3.34
N ASP A 187 -18.62 -28.29 3.41
CA ASP A 187 -19.00 -27.43 2.28
C ASP A 187 -18.01 -26.27 2.11
N LYS A 188 -17.39 -25.83 3.21
CA LYS A 188 -16.28 -24.82 3.18
C LYS A 188 -15.04 -25.33 2.46
N LEU A 189 -14.78 -26.64 2.48
CA LEU A 189 -13.59 -27.27 1.87
C LEU A 189 -13.78 -27.63 0.38
N LYS A 190 -14.99 -27.52 -0.17
CA LYS A 190 -15.30 -27.86 -1.57
C LYS A 190 -15.30 -26.68 -2.54
N ILE A 191 -15.00 -25.49 -2.06
CA ILE A 191 -14.92 -24.26 -2.85
C ILE A 191 -13.42 -23.99 -3.17
#